data_d8e297870af0b2c6adef5c224f2f09a9
#
_entry.id   d8e297870af0b2c6adef5c224f2f09a9
#
_cell.length_a   1.000
_cell.length_b   1.000
_cell.length_c   1.000
_cell.angle_alpha   90.00
_cell.angle_beta   90.00
_cell.angle_gamma   90.00
#
_symmetry.space_group_name_H-M   'P 1'
#
loop_
_entity.id
_entity.type
_entity.pdbx_description
1 polymer ?
#
loop_
_entity_poly.entity_id
_entity_poly.type
_entity_poly.pdbx_seq_one_letter_code
_entity_poly.pdbx_strand_id
1 'polypeptide(L)'
;TATREQMVTFLARFAEFSGVDTTATGDLGDFTDASKVSAYAEDAMTWAVHTGIIHGMGNGKLDPKGTATRAQFATTALRLYDLLQA
;
A
#
# COMPACT_ATOMS: atom_id res chain seq x y z
N THR A 1 10.28 -5.52 13.10
CA THR A 1 10.30 -5.07 11.69
C THR A 1 8.92 -5.26 11.07
N ALA A 2 8.46 -4.28 10.32
CA ALA A 2 7.16 -4.35 9.65
C ALA A 2 7.30 -4.96 8.27
N THR A 3 6.29 -5.70 7.85
CA THR A 3 6.18 -6.16 6.48
C THR A 3 5.58 -5.05 5.62
N ARG A 4 5.70 -5.19 4.30
CA ARG A 4 5.11 -4.22 3.37
C ARG A 4 3.61 -4.10 3.56
N GLU A 5 2.91 -5.23 3.73
CA GLU A 5 1.45 -5.16 3.91
C GLU A 5 1.08 -4.49 5.23
N GLN A 6 1.88 -4.66 6.28
CA GLN A 6 1.66 -3.97 7.55
C GLN A 6 1.86 -2.47 7.40
N MET A 7 2.92 -2.07 6.72
CA MET A 7 3.20 -0.67 6.43
C MET A 7 2.05 -0.02 5.66
N VAL A 8 1.60 -0.67 4.61
CA VAL A 8 0.52 -0.16 3.76
C VAL A 8 -0.77 -0.04 4.55
N THR A 9 -1.07 -1.05 5.39
CA THR A 9 -2.27 -1.03 6.24
C THR A 9 -2.22 0.15 7.20
N PHE A 10 -1.06 0.41 7.80
CA PHE A 10 -0.88 1.55 8.69
C PHE A 10 -1.11 2.86 7.96
N LEU A 11 -0.53 3.02 6.77
CA LEU A 11 -0.66 4.25 5.99
C LEU A 11 -2.11 4.46 5.53
N ALA A 12 -2.81 3.40 5.17
CA ALA A 12 -4.22 3.49 4.79
C ALA A 12 -5.09 3.96 5.96
N ARG A 13 -4.82 3.44 7.14
CA ARG A 13 -5.54 3.87 8.35
C ARG A 13 -5.26 5.32 8.70
N PHE A 14 -4.01 5.74 8.52
CA PHE A 14 -3.65 7.15 8.73
C PHE A 14 -4.38 8.05 7.74
N ALA A 15 -4.43 7.65 6.46
CA ALA A 15 -5.13 8.41 5.43
C ALA A 15 -6.62 8.53 5.76
N GLU A 16 -7.23 7.43 6.17
CA GLU A 16 -8.64 7.39 6.56
C GLU A 16 -8.91 8.31 7.74
N PHE A 17 -8.04 8.28 8.75
CA PHE A 17 -8.12 9.17 9.90
C PHE A 17 -8.02 10.63 9.47
N SER A 18 -7.26 10.93 8.44
CA SER A 18 -7.07 12.29 7.90
C SER A 18 -8.21 12.72 6.96
N GLY A 19 -9.24 11.89 6.79
CA GLY A 19 -10.40 12.23 5.99
C GLY A 19 -10.34 11.76 4.53
N VAL A 20 -9.34 10.99 4.16
CA VAL A 20 -9.24 10.45 2.80
C VAL A 20 -10.13 9.22 2.67
N ASP A 21 -10.87 9.14 1.57
CA ASP A 21 -11.65 7.94 1.26
C ASP A 21 -10.70 6.85 0.79
N THR A 22 -10.54 5.81 1.60
CA THR A 22 -9.67 4.68 1.28
C THR A 22 -10.45 3.49 0.75
N THR A 23 -11.68 3.71 0.28
CA THR A 23 -12.47 2.63 -0.32
C THR A 23 -11.73 2.05 -1.51
N ALA A 24 -11.46 0.74 -1.45
CA ALA A 24 -10.75 0.06 -2.51
C ALA A 24 -11.69 -0.21 -3.68
N THR A 25 -11.24 0.15 -4.88
CA THR A 25 -11.95 -0.16 -6.12
C THR A 25 -10.97 -0.89 -7.04
N GLY A 26 -11.43 -1.91 -7.72
CA GLY A 26 -10.57 -2.72 -8.58
C GLY A 26 -9.94 -3.88 -7.80
N ASP A 27 -8.87 -4.42 -8.36
CA ASP A 27 -8.20 -5.57 -7.77
C ASP A 27 -6.68 -5.49 -7.97
N LEU A 28 -5.98 -6.52 -7.50
CA LEU A 28 -4.53 -6.64 -7.61
C LEU A 28 -4.12 -7.65 -8.68
N GLY A 29 -4.98 -7.89 -9.66
CA GLY A 29 -4.76 -8.93 -10.67
C GLY A 29 -3.51 -8.76 -11.51
N ASP A 30 -2.95 -7.56 -11.59
CA ASP A 30 -1.72 -7.29 -12.34
C ASP A 30 -0.47 -7.81 -11.62
N PHE A 31 -0.60 -8.24 -10.37
CA PHE A 31 0.52 -8.73 -9.58
C PHE A 31 0.45 -10.23 -9.40
N THR A 32 1.57 -10.91 -9.66
CA THR A 32 1.61 -12.37 -9.64
C THR A 32 1.46 -12.95 -8.24
N ASP A 33 1.77 -12.17 -7.21
CA ASP A 33 1.68 -12.59 -5.82
C ASP A 33 0.53 -11.94 -5.06
N ALA A 34 -0.49 -11.48 -5.76
CA ALA A 34 -1.65 -10.85 -5.13
C ALA A 34 -2.31 -11.77 -4.10
N SER A 35 -2.31 -13.08 -4.34
CA SER A 35 -2.90 -14.05 -3.43
C SER A 35 -2.15 -14.17 -2.10
N LYS A 36 -0.93 -13.64 -2.02
CA LYS A 36 -0.14 -13.67 -0.79
C LYS A 36 -0.46 -12.52 0.15
N VAL A 37 -1.26 -11.54 -0.29
CA VAL A 37 -1.68 -10.45 0.57
C VAL A 37 -2.67 -11.00 1.60
N SER A 38 -2.42 -10.71 2.88
CA SER A 38 -3.31 -11.14 3.95
C SER A 38 -4.69 -10.48 3.82
N ALA A 39 -5.73 -11.18 4.26
CA ALA A 39 -7.09 -10.66 4.15
C ALA A 39 -7.23 -9.27 4.80
N TYR A 40 -6.58 -9.05 5.93
CA TYR A 40 -6.68 -7.75 6.62
C TYR A 40 -6.07 -6.60 5.83
N ALA A 41 -5.18 -6.89 4.89
CA ALA A 41 -4.44 -5.88 4.13
C ALA A 41 -4.92 -5.73 2.69
N GLU A 42 -5.87 -6.54 2.24
CA GLU A 42 -6.29 -6.54 0.83
C GLU A 42 -6.81 -5.18 0.38
N ASP A 43 -7.73 -4.60 1.15
CA ASP A 43 -8.33 -3.31 0.78
C ASP A 43 -7.28 -2.20 0.82
N ALA A 44 -6.44 -2.18 1.85
CA ALA A 44 -5.38 -1.19 1.98
C ALA A 44 -4.39 -1.28 0.82
N MET A 45 -4.00 -2.49 0.45
CA MET A 45 -3.05 -2.72 -0.64
C MET A 45 -3.67 -2.31 -1.98
N THR A 46 -4.92 -2.67 -2.22
CA THR A 46 -5.63 -2.29 -3.44
C THR A 46 -5.70 -0.77 -3.55
N TRP A 47 -6.10 -0.09 -2.48
CA TRP A 47 -6.15 1.36 -2.44
C TRP A 47 -4.78 1.98 -2.71
N ALA A 48 -3.73 1.46 -2.07
CA ALA A 48 -2.38 2.01 -2.21
C ALA A 48 -1.84 1.86 -3.63
N VAL A 49 -2.13 0.74 -4.30
CA VAL A 49 -1.71 0.52 -5.69
C VAL A 49 -2.46 1.47 -6.61
N HIS A 50 -3.77 1.58 -6.44
CA HIS A 50 -4.59 2.40 -7.35
C HIS A 50 -4.37 3.90 -7.17
N THR A 51 -3.92 4.34 -5.99
CA THR A 51 -3.60 5.76 -5.76
C THR A 51 -2.14 6.09 -6.08
N GLY A 52 -1.33 5.08 -6.40
CA GLY A 52 0.07 5.30 -6.74
C GLY A 52 1.02 5.40 -5.55
N ILE A 53 0.55 5.11 -4.34
CA ILE A 53 1.41 5.10 -3.15
C ILE A 53 2.40 3.94 -3.22
N ILE A 54 1.95 2.79 -3.74
CA ILE A 54 2.76 1.59 -3.95
C ILE A 54 2.77 1.26 -5.44
N HIS A 55 3.97 0.99 -5.97
CA HIS A 55 4.13 0.60 -7.38
C HIS A 55 4.60 -0.85 -7.55
N GLY A 56 4.80 -1.57 -6.46
CA GLY A 56 5.34 -2.93 -6.50
C GLY A 56 6.86 -2.95 -6.54
N MET A 57 7.41 -4.10 -6.82
CA MET A 57 8.87 -4.35 -6.79
C MET A 57 9.51 -4.29 -8.18
N GLY A 58 8.76 -3.88 -9.19
CA GLY A 58 9.30 -3.74 -10.54
C GLY A 58 9.30 -5.01 -11.38
N ASN A 59 8.87 -6.12 -10.83
CA ASN A 59 8.82 -7.42 -11.54
C ASN A 59 7.43 -8.05 -11.50
N GLY A 60 6.39 -7.22 -11.35
CA GLY A 60 5.03 -7.71 -11.25
C GLY A 60 4.68 -8.30 -9.90
N LYS A 61 5.45 -7.98 -8.86
CA LYS A 61 5.22 -8.48 -7.51
C LYS A 61 5.07 -7.35 -6.51
N LEU A 62 4.23 -7.57 -5.51
CA LEU A 62 4.05 -6.65 -4.39
C LEU A 62 4.96 -6.98 -3.21
N ASP A 63 5.32 -8.26 -3.06
CA ASP A 63 6.08 -8.76 -1.93
C ASP A 63 5.48 -8.33 -0.58
N PRO A 64 4.21 -8.67 -0.32
CA PRO A 64 3.50 -8.15 0.86
C PRO A 64 4.10 -8.64 2.18
N LYS A 65 4.71 -9.82 2.18
CA LYS A 65 5.33 -10.41 3.38
C LYS A 65 6.79 -9.99 3.55
N GLY A 66 7.36 -9.30 2.57
CA GLY A 66 8.73 -8.82 2.65
C GLY A 66 8.86 -7.67 3.64
N THR A 67 10.07 -7.49 4.19
CA THR A 67 10.36 -6.43 5.14
C THR A 67 10.28 -5.07 4.46
N ALA A 68 9.52 -4.15 5.05
CA ALA A 68 9.51 -2.76 4.61
C ALA A 68 10.79 -2.09 5.13
N THR A 69 11.56 -1.49 4.21
CA THR A 69 12.76 -0.75 4.59
C THR A 69 12.40 0.67 5.00
N ARG A 70 13.33 1.35 5.67
CA ARG A 70 13.15 2.77 6.01
C ARG A 70 12.97 3.62 4.76
N ALA A 71 13.72 3.33 3.70
CA ALA A 71 13.61 4.05 2.43
C ALA A 71 12.23 3.86 1.81
N GLN A 72 11.72 2.64 1.85
CA GLN A 72 10.37 2.36 1.35
C GLN A 72 9.30 3.07 2.16
N PHE A 73 9.45 3.07 3.49
CA PHE A 73 8.52 3.79 4.35
C PHE A 73 8.53 5.29 4.05
N ALA A 74 9.73 5.88 3.94
CA ALA A 74 9.87 7.30 3.65
C ALA A 74 9.25 7.66 2.29
N THR A 75 9.50 6.85 1.27
CA THR A 75 8.95 7.10 -0.07
C THR A 75 7.44 7.01 -0.08
N THR A 76 6.88 5.98 0.55
CA THR A 76 5.42 5.80 0.58
C THR A 76 4.75 6.86 1.43
N ALA A 77 5.36 7.25 2.55
CA ALA A 77 4.84 8.31 3.40
C ALA A 77 4.83 9.66 2.67
N LEU A 78 5.87 9.95 1.89
CA LEU A 78 5.92 11.17 1.09
C LEU A 78 4.83 11.18 0.02
N ARG A 79 4.61 10.05 -0.65
CA ARG A 79 3.54 9.94 -1.64
C ARG A 79 2.17 10.14 -1.00
N LEU A 80 1.97 9.61 0.20
CA LEU A 80 0.74 9.83 0.95
C LEU A 80 0.59 11.31 1.31
N TYR A 81 1.67 11.95 1.76
CA TYR A 81 1.65 13.37 2.08
C TYR A 81 1.21 14.20 0.86
N ASP A 82 1.78 13.90 -0.31
CA ASP A 82 1.40 14.58 -1.55
C ASP A 82 -0.08 14.38 -1.87
N LEU A 83 -0.59 13.17 -1.65
CA LEU A 83 -2.01 12.88 -1.84
C LEU A 83 -2.89 13.72 -0.92
N LEU A 84 -2.46 13.89 0.34
CA LEU A 84 -3.21 14.66 1.33
C LEU A 84 -3.22 16.16 1.01
N GLN A 85 -2.26 16.64 0.23
CA GLN A 85 -2.17 18.04 -0.18
C GLN A 85 -2.98 18.34 -1.45
N ALA A 86 -3.45 17.32 -2.13
CA ALA A 86 -4.17 17.48 -3.41
C ALA A 86 -5.57 18.09 -3.21
#